data_0d70fa3bc9dca088d5db059dc5fe0a0f
#
_entry.id   0d70fa3bc9dca088d5db059dc5fe0a0f
#
_cell.length_a   1.000
_cell.length_b   1.000
_cell.length_c   1.000
_cell.angle_alpha   90.00
_cell.angle_beta   90.00
_cell.angle_gamma   90.00
#
_symmetry.space_group_name_H-M   'P 1'
#
loop_
_entity.id
_entity.type
_entity.pdbx_description
1 polymer ?
#
loop_
_entity_poly.entity_id
_entity_poly.type
_entity_poly.pdbx_seq_one_letter_code
_entity_poly.pdbx_strand_id
1 'polypeptide(L)'
;MKYYLNEEVYSNIEGHKAEVISEDIIVTFLPEDVVDGLYSAVAQAGLDVANMTLEPIAAINVAIPESYRLLNIALVDIGAGTSDISITKDGSIIAYGMIPLAGDELTELIVQHYLVDFQTAERIKLASSTGEMITYKDIMMIEHSIPAKEVWERGRGRWQIK
;
A
#
# COMPACT_ATOMS: atom_id res chain seq x y z
N MET A 1 4.29 14.65 -14.04
CA MET A 1 5.19 15.81 -14.19
C MET A 1 4.45 16.88 -14.95
N LYS A 2 4.59 18.15 -14.57
CA LYS A 2 4.04 19.28 -15.31
C LYS A 2 5.20 20.11 -15.82
N TYR A 3 5.13 20.45 -17.10
CA TYR A 3 6.12 21.30 -17.76
C TYR A 3 5.51 22.67 -18.02
N TYR A 4 6.33 23.68 -17.95
CA TYR A 4 5.93 25.05 -18.25
C TYR A 4 6.89 25.66 -19.27
N LEU A 5 6.35 26.26 -20.30
CA LEU A 5 7.08 27.06 -21.27
C LEU A 5 6.58 28.49 -21.18
N ASN A 6 7.44 29.43 -20.76
CA ASN A 6 7.07 30.83 -20.52
C ASN A 6 5.80 30.98 -19.66
N GLU A 7 5.70 30.18 -18.55
CA GLU A 7 4.57 30.13 -17.61
C GLU A 7 3.31 29.39 -18.12
N GLU A 8 3.23 28.98 -19.38
CA GLU A 8 2.15 28.14 -19.91
C GLU A 8 2.39 26.65 -19.65
N VAL A 9 1.33 25.91 -19.25
CA VAL A 9 1.40 24.47 -18.91
C VAL A 9 1.36 23.62 -20.17
N TYR A 10 2.30 22.66 -20.27
CA TYR A 10 2.38 21.70 -21.35
C TYR A 10 2.46 20.27 -20.79
N SER A 11 1.87 19.32 -21.50
CA SER A 11 2.00 17.88 -21.19
C SER A 11 3.25 17.25 -21.83
N ASN A 12 3.74 17.82 -22.93
CA ASN A 12 4.97 17.45 -23.61
C ASN A 12 5.62 18.72 -24.16
N ILE A 13 6.92 18.87 -23.95
CA ILE A 13 7.70 20.04 -24.41
C ILE A 13 8.68 19.70 -25.52
N GLU A 14 8.72 18.45 -25.97
CA GLU A 14 9.62 18.00 -27.04
C GLU A 14 9.34 18.80 -28.34
N GLY A 15 10.40 19.34 -28.92
CA GLY A 15 10.31 20.13 -30.16
C GLY A 15 9.85 21.60 -29.96
N HIS A 16 9.48 22.01 -28.74
CA HIS A 16 9.09 23.38 -28.45
C HIS A 16 10.31 24.25 -28.09
N LYS A 17 10.21 25.55 -28.35
CA LYS A 17 11.20 26.54 -27.95
C LYS A 17 10.57 27.55 -27.00
N ALA A 18 11.29 27.91 -25.95
CA ALA A 18 10.87 28.91 -24.97
C ALA A 18 12.09 29.64 -24.42
N GLU A 19 11.88 30.84 -23.87
CA GLU A 19 12.93 31.57 -23.15
C GLU A 19 13.14 30.99 -21.75
N VAL A 20 12.06 30.53 -21.11
CA VAL A 20 12.08 29.91 -19.77
C VAL A 20 11.37 28.59 -19.85
N ILE A 21 12.03 27.54 -19.35
CA ILE A 21 11.48 26.21 -19.17
C ILE A 21 11.49 25.90 -17.69
N SER A 22 10.33 25.53 -17.13
CA SER A 22 10.18 25.10 -15.74
C SER A 22 9.49 23.76 -15.66
N GLU A 23 9.77 23.02 -14.59
CA GLU A 23 9.22 21.68 -14.37
C GLU A 23 8.88 21.52 -12.88
N ASP A 24 7.69 20.97 -12.60
CA ASP A 24 7.35 20.48 -11.28
C ASP A 24 7.83 19.04 -11.14
N ILE A 25 8.76 18.80 -10.22
CA ILE A 25 9.32 17.48 -9.94
C ILE A 25 8.96 17.02 -8.53
N ILE A 26 8.79 15.71 -8.38
CA ILE A 26 8.74 15.04 -7.08
C ILE A 26 10.10 14.38 -6.88
N VAL A 27 10.79 14.74 -5.79
CA VAL A 27 12.06 14.14 -5.39
C VAL A 27 11.85 13.29 -4.16
N THR A 28 12.26 12.04 -4.22
CA THR A 28 12.19 11.11 -3.09
C THR A 28 13.60 10.68 -2.71
N PHE A 29 13.87 10.71 -1.41
CA PHE A 29 15.13 10.24 -0.83
C PHE A 29 14.87 8.92 -0.12
N LEU A 30 15.67 7.91 -0.41
CA LEU A 30 15.64 6.60 0.24
C LEU A 30 16.98 6.37 0.96
N PRO A 31 16.99 5.66 2.09
CA PRO A 31 18.23 5.19 2.69
C PRO A 31 19.00 4.29 1.71
N GLU A 32 20.31 4.47 1.62
CA GLU A 32 21.16 3.73 0.68
C GLU A 32 21.13 2.22 0.95
N ASP A 33 21.13 1.81 2.21
CA ASP A 33 21.05 0.41 2.64
C ASP A 33 19.75 -0.27 2.18
N VAL A 34 18.62 0.44 2.12
CA VAL A 34 17.36 -0.08 1.59
C VAL A 34 17.45 -0.32 0.09
N VAL A 35 18.04 0.64 -0.64
CA VAL A 35 18.24 0.52 -2.10
C VAL A 35 19.19 -0.64 -2.41
N ASP A 36 20.33 -0.73 -1.72
CA ASP A 36 21.31 -1.79 -1.90
C ASP A 36 20.71 -3.17 -1.55
N GLY A 37 19.88 -3.23 -0.51
CA GLY A 37 19.16 -4.44 -0.13
C GLY A 37 18.22 -4.93 -1.25
N LEU A 38 17.48 -4.03 -1.89
CA LEU A 38 16.61 -4.36 -3.02
C LEU A 38 17.40 -4.86 -4.23
N TYR A 39 18.48 -4.16 -4.60
CA TYR A 39 19.36 -4.60 -5.69
C TYR A 39 19.97 -5.98 -5.42
N SER A 40 20.46 -6.19 -4.18
CA SER A 40 21.02 -7.48 -3.76
C SER A 40 19.99 -8.61 -3.83
N ALA A 41 18.77 -8.37 -3.38
CA ALA A 41 17.70 -9.38 -3.42
C ALA A 41 17.36 -9.78 -4.85
N VAL A 42 17.25 -8.82 -5.77
CA VAL A 42 16.96 -9.08 -7.20
C VAL A 42 18.13 -9.82 -7.85
N ALA A 43 19.38 -9.42 -7.57
CA ALA A 43 20.57 -10.09 -8.08
C ALA A 43 20.68 -11.55 -7.59
N GLN A 44 20.33 -11.84 -6.32
CA GLN A 44 20.30 -13.19 -5.78
C GLN A 44 19.24 -14.08 -6.46
N ALA A 45 18.18 -13.48 -6.98
CA ALA A 45 17.17 -14.18 -7.80
C ALA A 45 17.64 -14.42 -9.24
N GLY A 46 18.86 -14.00 -9.62
CA GLY A 46 19.40 -14.12 -10.98
C GLY A 46 18.81 -13.12 -11.96
N LEU A 47 18.30 -11.98 -11.48
CA LEU A 47 17.70 -10.93 -12.28
C LEU A 47 18.51 -9.63 -12.17
N ASP A 48 18.39 -8.78 -13.18
CA ASP A 48 18.96 -7.44 -13.19
C ASP A 48 17.86 -6.39 -13.05
N VAL A 49 18.13 -5.33 -12.29
CA VAL A 49 17.21 -4.19 -12.15
C VAL A 49 17.38 -3.26 -13.35
N ALA A 50 16.38 -3.19 -14.21
CA ALA A 50 16.38 -2.29 -15.35
C ALA A 50 15.99 -0.86 -14.96
N ASN A 51 15.06 -0.71 -14.01
CA ASN A 51 14.57 0.60 -13.55
C ASN A 51 13.94 0.48 -12.17
N MET A 52 13.85 1.59 -11.45
CA MET A 52 13.21 1.71 -10.16
C MET A 52 12.16 2.82 -10.21
N THR A 53 10.99 2.57 -9.64
CA THR A 53 9.91 3.57 -9.53
C THR A 53 9.32 3.54 -8.13
N LEU A 54 8.63 4.60 -7.77
CA LEU A 54 7.90 4.65 -6.50
C LEU A 54 6.66 3.75 -6.58
N GLU A 55 6.40 3.01 -5.50
CA GLU A 55 5.24 2.13 -5.38
C GLU A 55 3.91 2.82 -5.73
N PRO A 56 3.59 4.05 -5.22
CA PRO A 56 2.36 4.75 -5.59
C PRO A 56 2.21 5.01 -7.09
N ILE A 57 3.31 5.28 -7.79
CA ILE A 57 3.29 5.47 -9.25
C ILE A 57 2.99 4.16 -9.96
N ALA A 58 3.61 3.06 -9.52
CA ALA A 58 3.36 1.74 -10.06
C ALA A 58 1.91 1.31 -9.80
N ALA A 59 1.43 1.47 -8.57
CA ALA A 59 0.07 1.12 -8.15
C ALA A 59 -1.00 1.87 -8.97
N ILE A 60 -0.85 3.19 -9.18
CA ILE A 60 -1.75 3.99 -10.03
C ILE A 60 -1.77 3.46 -11.45
N ASN A 61 -0.61 3.12 -12.01
CA ASN A 61 -0.54 2.64 -13.39
C ASN A 61 -1.19 1.27 -13.60
N VAL A 62 -1.23 0.44 -12.56
CA VAL A 62 -1.85 -0.89 -12.61
C VAL A 62 -3.32 -0.86 -12.23
N ALA A 63 -3.66 -0.16 -11.13
CA ALA A 63 -4.99 -0.20 -10.56
C ALA A 63 -5.99 0.78 -11.20
N ILE A 64 -5.50 1.91 -11.76
CA ILE A 64 -6.38 2.94 -12.33
C ILE A 64 -6.36 2.86 -13.85
N PRO A 65 -7.51 2.52 -14.50
CA PRO A 65 -7.62 2.54 -15.95
C PRO A 65 -7.30 3.93 -16.52
N GLU A 66 -6.74 3.98 -17.72
CA GLU A 66 -6.32 5.24 -18.38
C GLU A 66 -7.44 6.27 -18.48
N SER A 67 -8.67 5.82 -18.74
CA SER A 67 -9.85 6.70 -18.86
C SER A 67 -10.19 7.45 -17.57
N TYR A 68 -9.71 6.97 -16.41
CA TYR A 68 -9.95 7.60 -15.10
C TYR A 68 -8.75 8.39 -14.58
N ARG A 69 -7.57 8.26 -15.20
CA ARG A 69 -6.33 8.89 -14.69
C ARG A 69 -6.37 10.41 -14.64
N LEU A 70 -7.21 11.05 -15.46
CA LEU A 70 -7.40 12.51 -15.43
C LEU A 70 -8.33 12.98 -14.31
N LEU A 71 -9.01 12.06 -13.63
CA LEU A 71 -9.88 12.41 -12.51
C LEU A 71 -9.07 12.64 -11.23
N ASN A 72 -9.69 13.34 -10.28
CA ASN A 72 -9.16 13.44 -8.92
C ASN A 72 -9.49 12.13 -8.19
N ILE A 73 -8.48 11.32 -7.93
CA ILE A 73 -8.62 9.99 -7.33
C ILE A 73 -7.75 9.90 -6.09
N ALA A 74 -8.29 9.30 -5.05
CA ALA A 74 -7.51 8.81 -3.92
C ALA A 74 -7.35 7.29 -4.08
N LEU A 75 -6.12 6.82 -4.23
CA LEU A 75 -5.75 5.41 -4.18
C LEU A 75 -5.29 5.09 -2.77
N VAL A 76 -5.91 4.10 -2.14
CA VAL A 76 -5.53 3.59 -0.82
C VAL A 76 -5.04 2.16 -1.01
N ASP A 77 -3.78 1.92 -0.70
CA ASP A 77 -3.15 0.61 -0.70
C ASP A 77 -2.92 0.15 0.74
N ILE A 78 -3.56 -0.96 1.13
CA ILE A 78 -3.48 -1.50 2.49
C ILE A 78 -2.74 -2.82 2.42
N GLY A 79 -1.48 -2.78 2.83
CA GLY A 79 -0.60 -3.94 2.89
C GLY A 79 -0.67 -4.72 4.21
N ALA A 80 0.41 -5.38 4.55
CA ALA A 80 0.58 -6.07 5.82
C ALA A 80 0.93 -5.08 6.95
N GLY A 81 2.01 -4.32 6.81
CA GLY A 81 2.53 -3.40 7.82
C GLY A 81 2.24 -1.93 7.56
N THR A 82 1.93 -1.52 6.33
CA THR A 82 1.71 -0.13 5.95
C THR A 82 0.43 0.06 5.15
N SER A 83 -0.14 1.25 5.28
CA SER A 83 -1.23 1.73 4.42
C SER A 83 -0.79 3.00 3.72
N ASP A 84 -0.79 2.98 2.40
CA ASP A 84 -0.32 4.05 1.54
C ASP A 84 -1.50 4.76 0.89
N ILE A 85 -1.48 6.09 0.92
CA ILE A 85 -2.53 6.92 0.34
C ILE A 85 -1.90 7.84 -0.69
N SER A 86 -2.36 7.74 -1.94
CA SER A 86 -1.93 8.62 -3.03
C SER A 86 -3.12 9.40 -3.56
N ILE A 87 -2.96 10.69 -3.72
CA ILE A 87 -3.99 11.56 -4.32
C ILE A 87 -3.49 12.05 -5.67
N THR A 88 -4.30 11.83 -6.70
CA THR A 88 -4.01 12.31 -8.04
C THR A 88 -4.94 13.46 -8.43
N LYS A 89 -4.43 14.35 -9.24
CA LYS A 89 -5.18 15.41 -9.90
C LYS A 89 -4.59 15.63 -11.30
N ASP A 90 -5.46 15.69 -12.30
CA ASP A 90 -5.05 15.91 -13.71
C ASP A 90 -3.95 14.91 -14.16
N GLY A 91 -4.05 13.65 -13.74
CA GLY A 91 -3.09 12.60 -14.06
C GLY A 91 -1.75 12.66 -13.30
N SER A 92 -1.57 13.59 -12.37
CA SER A 92 -0.35 13.75 -11.57
C SER A 92 -0.62 13.47 -10.10
N ILE A 93 0.33 12.85 -9.40
CA ILE A 93 0.28 12.72 -7.94
C ILE A 93 0.52 14.10 -7.34
N ILE A 94 -0.40 14.56 -6.49
CA ILE A 94 -0.32 15.85 -5.79
C ILE A 94 -0.05 15.71 -4.30
N ALA A 95 -0.37 14.55 -3.73
CA ALA A 95 -0.10 14.23 -2.34
C ALA A 95 0.12 12.73 -2.17
N TYR A 96 0.95 12.40 -1.20
CA TYR A 96 1.25 11.02 -0.78
C TYR A 96 1.42 11.00 0.73
N GLY A 97 0.91 9.97 1.36
CA GLY A 97 1.09 9.71 2.79
C GLY A 97 1.16 8.21 3.05
N MET A 98 1.93 7.83 4.07
CA MET A 98 2.06 6.46 4.54
C MET A 98 1.73 6.41 6.03
N ILE A 99 0.95 5.40 6.41
CA ILE A 99 0.59 5.10 7.79
C ILE A 99 1.19 3.73 8.13
N PRO A 100 2.02 3.58 9.18
CA PRO A 100 2.64 2.32 9.57
C PRO A 100 1.66 1.42 10.36
N LEU A 101 0.46 1.25 9.83
CA LEU A 101 -0.63 0.42 10.39
C LEU A 101 -1.40 -0.19 9.22
N ALA A 102 -1.55 -1.52 9.21
CA ALA A 102 -2.28 -2.24 8.17
C ALA A 102 -2.77 -3.63 8.64
N GLY A 103 -2.73 -4.62 7.78
CA GLY A 103 -3.29 -5.95 8.05
C GLY A 103 -2.69 -6.68 9.25
N ASP A 104 -1.41 -6.45 9.56
CA ASP A 104 -0.72 -7.12 10.68
C ASP A 104 -1.24 -6.65 12.04
N GLU A 105 -1.67 -5.39 12.18
CA GLU A 105 -2.31 -4.91 13.38
C GLU A 105 -3.57 -5.70 13.72
N LEU A 106 -4.36 -6.05 12.68
CA LEU A 106 -5.51 -6.96 12.83
C LEU A 106 -5.10 -8.33 13.32
N THR A 107 -4.05 -8.86 12.73
CA THR A 107 -3.53 -10.18 13.06
C THR A 107 -3.03 -10.21 14.50
N GLU A 108 -2.32 -9.18 14.94
CA GLU A 108 -1.84 -9.03 16.33
C GLU A 108 -3.00 -8.95 17.33
N LEU A 109 -4.07 -8.25 17.02
CA LEU A 109 -5.27 -8.22 17.86
C LEU A 109 -5.90 -9.60 18.00
N ILE A 110 -5.90 -10.39 16.94
CA ILE A 110 -6.39 -11.77 16.94
C ILE A 110 -5.46 -12.66 17.79
N VAL A 111 -4.13 -12.53 17.64
CA VAL A 111 -3.13 -13.22 18.49
C VAL A 111 -3.44 -13.02 19.97
N GLN A 112 -3.59 -11.76 20.37
CA GLN A 112 -3.82 -11.39 21.76
C GLN A 112 -5.18 -11.87 22.29
N HIS A 113 -6.19 -11.84 21.42
CA HIS A 113 -7.55 -12.16 21.86
C HIS A 113 -7.80 -13.66 21.97
N TYR A 114 -7.33 -14.44 20.97
CA TYR A 114 -7.58 -15.87 20.88
C TYR A 114 -6.42 -16.71 21.42
N LEU A 115 -5.35 -16.05 21.89
CA LEU A 115 -4.15 -16.71 22.45
C LEU A 115 -3.56 -17.73 21.48
N VAL A 116 -3.34 -17.31 20.24
CA VAL A 116 -2.79 -18.12 19.16
C VAL A 116 -1.48 -17.53 18.65
N ASP A 117 -0.70 -18.31 17.90
CA ASP A 117 0.44 -17.80 17.15
C ASP A 117 0.02 -16.94 15.97
N PHE A 118 0.96 -16.14 15.42
CA PHE A 118 0.70 -15.20 14.32
C PHE A 118 0.15 -15.90 13.07
N GLN A 119 0.65 -17.07 12.70
CA GLN A 119 0.18 -17.80 11.52
C GLN A 119 -1.25 -18.30 11.69
N THR A 120 -1.58 -18.79 12.88
CA THR A 120 -2.95 -19.19 13.22
C THR A 120 -3.89 -18.00 13.23
N ALA A 121 -3.46 -16.84 13.78
CA ALA A 121 -4.22 -15.59 13.76
C ALA A 121 -4.48 -15.11 12.32
N GLU A 122 -3.49 -15.18 11.44
CA GLU A 122 -3.63 -14.84 10.03
C GLU A 122 -4.67 -15.73 9.33
N ARG A 123 -4.66 -17.04 9.60
CA ARG A 123 -5.68 -17.97 9.08
C ARG A 123 -7.08 -17.62 9.61
N ILE A 124 -7.21 -17.26 10.89
CA ILE A 124 -8.49 -16.83 11.48
C ILE A 124 -8.97 -15.55 10.79
N LYS A 125 -8.08 -14.57 10.59
CA LYS A 125 -8.38 -13.31 9.88
C LYS A 125 -8.91 -13.58 8.48
N LEU A 126 -8.22 -14.37 7.69
CA LEU A 126 -8.62 -14.71 6.32
C LEU A 126 -9.94 -15.49 6.29
N ALA A 127 -10.10 -16.50 7.16
CA ALA A 127 -11.31 -17.29 7.25
C ALA A 127 -12.54 -16.48 7.72
N SER A 128 -12.31 -15.36 8.42
CA SER A 128 -13.40 -14.52 8.93
C SER A 128 -14.26 -13.88 7.83
N SER A 129 -13.75 -13.80 6.59
CA SER A 129 -14.48 -13.28 5.43
C SER A 129 -15.49 -14.29 4.84
N THR A 130 -15.38 -15.58 5.17
CA THR A 130 -16.21 -16.64 4.57
C THR A 130 -17.60 -16.80 5.20
N GLY A 131 -17.81 -16.28 6.41
CA GLY A 131 -19.06 -16.40 7.14
C GLY A 131 -19.30 -17.78 7.78
N GLU A 132 -18.30 -18.67 7.75
CA GLU A 132 -18.35 -20.04 8.28
C GLU A 132 -17.86 -20.10 9.72
N MET A 133 -17.92 -21.31 10.32
CA MET A 133 -17.29 -21.60 11.60
C MET A 133 -15.79 -21.76 11.42
N ILE A 134 -15.02 -21.12 12.29
CA ILE A 134 -13.55 -21.19 12.30
C ILE A 134 -13.12 -22.07 13.46
N THR A 135 -12.40 -23.16 13.15
CA THR A 135 -11.80 -24.04 14.15
C THR A 135 -10.30 -23.80 14.23
N TYR A 136 -9.79 -23.62 15.44
CA TYR A 136 -8.38 -23.37 15.72
C TYR A 136 -7.96 -24.00 17.04
N LYS A 137 -6.66 -24.11 17.27
CA LYS A 137 -6.07 -24.48 18.57
C LYS A 137 -5.33 -23.29 19.15
N ASP A 138 -5.55 -23.03 20.43
CA ASP A 138 -4.82 -22.00 21.15
C ASP A 138 -3.38 -22.46 21.52
N ILE A 139 -2.62 -21.59 22.17
CA ILE A 139 -1.24 -21.91 22.62
C ILE A 139 -1.18 -23.06 23.64
N MET A 140 -2.30 -23.41 24.27
CA MET A 140 -2.41 -24.57 25.15
C MET A 140 -2.87 -25.83 24.43
N MET A 141 -2.97 -25.79 23.10
CA MET A 141 -3.45 -26.89 22.23
C MET A 141 -4.92 -27.28 22.47
N ILE A 142 -5.71 -26.39 23.07
CA ILE A 142 -7.15 -26.57 23.24
C ILE A 142 -7.84 -26.15 21.95
N GLU A 143 -8.75 -27.01 21.48
CA GLU A 143 -9.51 -26.75 20.27
C GLU A 143 -10.72 -25.86 20.56
N HIS A 144 -10.88 -24.84 19.74
CA HIS A 144 -11.98 -23.87 19.79
C HIS A 144 -12.70 -23.82 18.44
N SER A 145 -13.98 -23.50 18.47
CA SER A 145 -14.77 -23.26 17.25
C SER A 145 -15.62 -22.01 17.47
N ILE A 146 -15.44 -21.02 16.60
CA ILE A 146 -16.12 -19.70 16.68
C ILE A 146 -16.79 -19.36 15.36
N PRO A 147 -17.91 -18.63 15.36
CA PRO A 147 -18.46 -18.08 14.13
C PRO A 147 -17.56 -16.99 13.56
N ALA A 148 -17.32 -17.00 12.26
CA ALA A 148 -16.47 -16.02 11.57
C ALA A 148 -16.86 -14.55 11.87
N LYS A 149 -18.16 -14.26 11.98
CA LYS A 149 -18.66 -12.92 12.32
C LYS A 149 -18.18 -12.40 13.70
N GLU A 150 -17.88 -13.30 14.64
CA GLU A 150 -17.41 -12.92 15.97
C GLU A 150 -16.07 -12.19 15.91
N VAL A 151 -15.21 -12.57 14.98
CA VAL A 151 -13.90 -11.93 14.76
C VAL A 151 -14.08 -10.44 14.42
N TRP A 152 -15.04 -10.11 13.55
CA TRP A 152 -15.33 -8.74 13.15
C TRP A 152 -16.09 -7.92 14.19
N GLU A 153 -17.05 -8.53 14.88
CA GLU A 153 -17.86 -7.85 15.91
C GLU A 153 -16.99 -7.42 17.08
N ARG A 154 -16.03 -8.23 17.49
CA ARG A 154 -15.07 -7.89 18.55
C ARG A 154 -14.03 -6.87 18.11
N GLY A 155 -13.63 -6.88 16.84
CA GLY A 155 -12.75 -5.87 16.24
C GLY A 155 -13.37 -4.47 16.26
N ARG A 156 -14.64 -4.31 15.93
CA ARG A 156 -15.32 -3.00 15.81
C ARG A 156 -15.25 -2.14 17.07
N GLY A 157 -15.23 -2.72 18.26
CA GLY A 157 -15.15 -1.98 19.51
C GLY A 157 -13.80 -1.31 19.79
N ARG A 158 -12.72 -1.74 19.14
CA ARG A 158 -11.35 -1.22 19.30
C ARG A 158 -10.86 -0.33 18.17
N TRP A 159 -11.56 -0.33 17.03
CA TRP A 159 -11.23 0.46 15.84
C TRP A 159 -11.62 1.95 15.94
N GLN A 160 -12.03 2.43 17.09
CA GLN A 160 -12.17 3.87 17.31
C GLN A 160 -10.74 4.43 17.44
N ILE A 161 -10.20 4.87 16.30
CA ILE A 161 -9.04 5.76 16.27
C ILE A 161 -9.39 6.98 17.12
N LYS A 162 -8.64 7.15 18.22
CA LYS A 162 -8.71 8.36 19.04
C LYS A 162 -7.98 9.49 18.35
#